data_13d18ca2a449b731c8bdec90fb03f426
#
_entry.id   13d18ca2a449b731c8bdec90fb03f426
#
_cell.length_a   1.000
_cell.length_b   1.000
_cell.length_c   1.000
_cell.angle_alpha   90.00
_cell.angle_beta   90.00
_cell.angle_gamma   90.00
#
_symmetry.space_group_name_H-M   'P 1'
#
loop_
_entity.id
_entity.type
_entity.pdbx_description
1 polymer ?
#
loop_
_entity_poly.entity_id
_entity_poly.type
_entity_poly.pdbx_seq_one_letter_code
_entity_poly.pdbx_strand_id
1 'polypeptide(L)'
;MNEEFQTEMFSSVKVGVDGLSPDSEAFFVLPVDIPLVRPQTFHTILDAFSKDRPRIVYPEFLGQRGHPPLIPYQYADELIQWTGKGGLKGFLEQHDAVSQDVPIFDECILMDMDTPEHYQQVVARYKSREIPSKAECLAIMASRFSADHPIVKHSGVVARVARVIGEKITHAGCEMNVNLVEACGYLHDIGKGQKSHAKAGAQVLKKMGYPNIADIIATHMDLSFADEGKITEKEVIYLADKLTQGERVLELDKRLESKLEQLTGNPMGKMAAEKRIRTAMQIKHAIETIIGERIGVLLDDWR
;
A
#
# COMPACT_ATOMS: atom_id res chain seq x y z
N MET A 1 37.45 9.42 -8.12
CA MET A 1 37.30 8.44 -7.02
C MET A 1 37.54 9.20 -5.73
N ASN A 2 36.74 8.99 -4.67
CA ASN A 2 36.92 9.72 -3.42
C ASN A 2 38.10 9.13 -2.63
N GLU A 3 39.20 9.85 -2.46
CA GLU A 3 40.36 9.42 -1.68
C GLU A 3 40.13 9.59 -0.15
N GLU A 4 39.17 10.41 0.21
CA GLU A 4 38.83 10.70 1.63
C GLU A 4 37.60 9.91 2.14
N PHE A 5 37.21 8.83 1.45
CA PHE A 5 36.00 8.05 1.78
C PHE A 5 35.98 7.49 3.21
N GLN A 6 37.16 7.34 3.83
CA GLN A 6 37.30 6.85 5.20
C GLN A 6 37.04 7.91 6.27
N THR A 7 37.00 9.19 5.91
CA THR A 7 36.88 10.28 6.89
C THR A 7 35.42 10.53 7.28
N GLU A 8 34.55 10.71 6.28
CA GLU A 8 33.10 10.92 6.51
C GLU A 8 32.32 10.58 5.22
N MET A 9 31.10 10.02 5.36
CA MET A 9 30.17 9.76 4.26
C MET A 9 29.92 11.01 3.39
N PHE A 10 29.93 12.18 4.01
CA PHE A 10 29.66 13.46 3.33
C PHE A 10 30.73 13.84 2.30
N SER A 11 31.99 13.39 2.47
CA SER A 11 33.04 13.58 1.45
C SER A 11 32.65 12.91 0.14
N SER A 12 32.04 11.73 0.19
CA SER A 12 31.55 11.02 -0.99
C SER A 12 30.39 11.75 -1.68
N VAL A 13 29.49 12.36 -0.90
CA VAL A 13 28.40 13.18 -1.44
C VAL A 13 28.97 14.38 -2.21
N LYS A 14 29.95 15.09 -1.65
CA LYS A 14 30.61 16.24 -2.30
C LYS A 14 31.24 15.86 -3.65
N VAL A 15 31.99 14.74 -3.67
CA VAL A 15 32.62 14.23 -4.92
C VAL A 15 31.55 13.84 -5.95
N GLY A 16 30.44 13.25 -5.51
CA GLY A 16 29.32 12.92 -6.38
C GLY A 16 28.66 14.15 -6.99
N VAL A 17 28.46 15.21 -6.19
CA VAL A 17 27.85 16.47 -6.62
C VAL A 17 28.79 17.26 -7.55
N ASP A 18 30.08 17.30 -7.28
CA ASP A 18 31.11 17.92 -8.16
C ASP A 18 31.16 17.28 -9.56
N GLY A 19 30.81 16.01 -9.67
CA GLY A 19 30.74 15.28 -10.94
C GLY A 19 29.45 15.44 -11.73
N LEU A 20 28.45 16.19 -11.25
CA LEU A 20 27.18 16.40 -11.95
C LEU A 20 27.35 17.31 -13.17
N SER A 21 26.51 17.09 -14.19
CA SER A 21 26.44 18.02 -15.34
C SER A 21 25.92 19.39 -14.87
N PRO A 22 26.53 20.51 -15.36
CA PRO A 22 25.99 21.84 -15.12
C PRO A 22 24.57 22.08 -15.66
N ASP A 23 24.13 21.24 -16.61
CA ASP A 23 22.77 21.26 -17.15
C ASP A 23 21.75 20.56 -16.25
N SER A 24 22.19 19.97 -15.13
CA SER A 24 21.29 19.33 -14.16
C SER A 24 20.42 20.37 -13.46
N GLU A 25 19.14 20.08 -13.30
CA GLU A 25 18.21 20.98 -12.60
C GLU A 25 18.13 20.67 -11.09
N ALA A 26 18.26 19.39 -10.77
CA ALA A 26 18.28 18.87 -9.41
C ALA A 26 18.95 17.49 -9.37
N PHE A 27 19.26 17.00 -8.19
CA PHE A 27 19.86 15.68 -7.98
C PHE A 27 19.30 15.00 -6.72
N PHE A 28 19.24 13.69 -6.75
CA PHE A 28 18.90 12.87 -5.58
C PHE A 28 20.15 12.46 -4.81
N VAL A 29 20.06 12.39 -3.50
CA VAL A 29 21.07 11.76 -2.65
C VAL A 29 20.44 10.54 -1.97
N LEU A 30 20.75 9.35 -2.47
CA LEU A 30 20.29 8.08 -1.93
C LEU A 30 21.43 7.32 -1.28
N PRO A 31 21.41 7.10 0.04
CA PRO A 31 22.35 6.22 0.71
C PRO A 31 22.21 4.77 0.21
N VAL A 32 23.35 4.06 0.11
CA VAL A 32 23.37 2.68 -0.40
C VAL A 32 22.69 1.68 0.53
N ASP A 33 22.57 2.03 1.81
CA ASP A 33 21.92 1.26 2.87
C ASP A 33 20.40 1.43 2.91
N ILE A 34 19.81 2.24 2.00
CA ILE A 34 18.36 2.39 1.81
C ILE A 34 17.96 1.86 0.41
N PRO A 35 18.01 0.54 0.17
CA PRO A 35 17.99 -0.02 -1.19
C PRO A 35 16.59 -0.25 -1.75
N LEU A 36 15.52 -0.12 -0.97
CA LEU A 36 14.18 -0.58 -1.36
C LEU A 36 13.22 0.52 -1.79
N VAL A 37 13.69 1.76 -1.93
CA VAL A 37 12.88 2.88 -2.39
C VAL A 37 12.27 2.57 -3.76
N ARG A 38 10.96 2.76 -3.90
CA ARG A 38 10.22 2.42 -5.11
C ARG A 38 10.46 3.44 -6.24
N PRO A 39 10.46 3.01 -7.50
CA PRO A 39 10.52 3.93 -8.64
C PRO A 39 9.42 5.00 -8.61
N GLN A 40 8.21 4.66 -8.14
CA GLN A 40 7.09 5.58 -8.01
C GLN A 40 7.37 6.72 -7.04
N THR A 41 8.17 6.48 -6.00
CA THR A 41 8.63 7.51 -5.06
C THR A 41 9.43 8.59 -5.77
N PHE A 42 10.41 8.20 -6.59
CA PHE A 42 11.20 9.15 -7.40
C PHE A 42 10.31 9.96 -8.35
N HIS A 43 9.38 9.33 -9.04
CA HIS A 43 8.45 10.04 -9.92
C HIS A 43 7.58 11.04 -9.16
N THR A 44 7.05 10.66 -8.00
CA THR A 44 6.21 11.56 -7.19
C THR A 44 6.98 12.77 -6.69
N ILE A 45 8.25 12.59 -6.29
CA ILE A 45 9.13 13.68 -5.86
C ILE A 45 9.45 14.61 -7.06
N LEU A 46 9.75 14.04 -8.24
CA LEU A 46 10.01 14.80 -9.45
C LEU A 46 8.79 15.60 -9.90
N ASP A 47 7.58 15.03 -9.82
CA ASP A 47 6.33 15.71 -10.15
C ASP A 47 6.05 16.91 -9.20
N ALA A 48 6.55 16.84 -7.97
CA ALA A 48 6.42 17.92 -7.00
C ALA A 48 7.48 19.02 -7.16
N PHE A 49 8.57 18.74 -7.87
CA PHE A 49 9.64 19.69 -8.10
C PHE A 49 9.23 20.77 -9.10
N SER A 50 9.45 22.05 -8.75
CA SER A 50 9.20 23.20 -9.61
C SER A 50 10.50 23.91 -9.95
N LYS A 51 10.77 24.08 -11.25
CA LYS A 51 11.94 24.84 -11.76
C LYS A 51 11.86 26.33 -11.44
N ASP A 52 10.66 26.91 -11.43
CA ASP A 52 10.43 28.34 -11.19
C ASP A 52 10.62 28.71 -9.70
N ARG A 53 10.44 27.76 -8.81
CA ARG A 53 10.62 27.91 -7.36
C ARG A 53 11.29 26.65 -6.80
N PRO A 54 12.58 26.45 -7.10
CA PRO A 54 13.26 25.23 -6.73
C PRO A 54 13.41 25.16 -5.20
N ARG A 55 12.88 24.08 -4.62
CA ARG A 55 12.95 23.74 -3.20
C ARG A 55 13.60 22.38 -3.03
N ILE A 56 14.19 22.14 -1.87
CA ILE A 56 14.56 20.80 -1.48
C ILE A 56 13.26 20.03 -1.21
N VAL A 57 13.07 18.90 -1.91
CA VAL A 57 11.86 18.09 -1.78
C VAL A 57 12.19 16.80 -1.04
N TYR A 58 11.49 16.56 0.06
CA TYR A 58 11.63 15.34 0.86
C TYR A 58 10.44 14.40 0.64
N PRO A 59 10.69 13.10 0.44
CA PRO A 59 9.65 12.12 0.63
C PRO A 59 9.30 12.04 2.12
N GLU A 60 8.01 11.99 2.42
CA GLU A 60 7.51 11.87 3.78
C GLU A 60 6.57 10.67 3.89
N PHE A 61 6.82 9.78 4.86
CA PHE A 61 5.93 8.68 5.20
C PHE A 61 5.45 8.83 6.64
N LEU A 62 4.13 9.00 6.84
CA LEU A 62 3.48 9.16 8.14
C LEU A 62 4.12 10.26 9.02
N GLY A 63 4.47 11.39 8.43
CA GLY A 63 5.05 12.54 9.14
C GLY A 63 6.57 12.45 9.35
N GLN A 64 7.23 11.44 8.78
CA GLN A 64 8.68 11.27 8.85
C GLN A 64 9.31 11.46 7.48
N ARG A 65 10.27 12.39 7.37
CA ARG A 65 11.10 12.56 6.17
C ARG A 65 12.01 11.37 5.98
N GLY A 66 12.09 10.89 4.76
CA GLY A 66 12.95 9.77 4.37
C GLY A 66 13.87 10.11 3.20
N HIS A 67 14.37 9.09 2.55
CA HIS A 67 15.27 9.18 1.42
C HIS A 67 14.61 8.72 0.11
N PRO A 68 15.10 9.23 -1.05
CA PRO A 68 16.09 10.29 -1.19
C PRO A 68 15.49 11.68 -1.17
N PRO A 69 16.11 12.70 -0.58
CA PRO A 69 15.78 14.09 -0.87
C PRO A 69 16.16 14.43 -2.30
N LEU A 70 15.36 15.27 -2.96
CA LEU A 70 15.71 15.93 -4.22
C LEU A 70 16.22 17.32 -3.94
N ILE A 71 17.46 17.61 -4.30
CA ILE A 71 18.16 18.85 -4.01
C ILE A 71 18.30 19.63 -5.33
N PRO A 72 17.81 20.88 -5.42
CA PRO A 72 18.02 21.73 -6.58
C PRO A 72 19.51 21.96 -6.87
N TYR A 73 19.91 21.93 -8.14
CA TYR A 73 21.31 22.09 -8.55
C TYR A 73 21.91 23.42 -8.10
N GLN A 74 21.11 24.47 -7.94
CA GLN A 74 21.56 25.77 -7.41
C GLN A 74 22.26 25.70 -6.04
N TYR A 75 22.07 24.63 -5.28
CA TYR A 75 22.72 24.38 -3.99
C TYR A 75 24.00 23.55 -4.10
N ALA A 76 24.40 23.13 -5.32
CA ALA A 76 25.55 22.25 -5.53
C ALA A 76 26.86 22.87 -5.01
N ASP A 77 27.16 24.11 -5.42
CA ASP A 77 28.39 24.80 -5.01
C ASP A 77 28.44 25.05 -3.50
N GLU A 78 27.31 25.45 -2.90
CA GLU A 78 27.21 25.66 -1.45
C GLU A 78 27.40 24.33 -0.70
N LEU A 79 26.81 23.23 -1.17
CA LEU A 79 26.99 21.91 -0.59
C LEU A 79 28.43 21.42 -0.66
N ILE A 80 29.13 21.61 -1.79
CA ILE A 80 30.53 21.26 -1.96
C ILE A 80 31.42 22.03 -0.99
N GLN A 81 31.13 23.33 -0.79
CA GLN A 81 31.89 24.20 0.11
C GLN A 81 31.50 24.06 1.58
N TRP A 82 30.44 23.31 1.89
CA TRP A 82 29.93 23.17 3.26
C TRP A 82 30.98 22.57 4.20
N THR A 83 31.32 23.29 5.27
CA THR A 83 32.24 22.88 6.33
C THR A 83 31.55 22.83 7.72
N GLY A 84 30.24 23.07 7.73
CA GLY A 84 29.46 23.06 8.98
C GLY A 84 29.32 21.65 9.58
N LYS A 85 28.97 21.62 10.87
CA LYS A 85 28.77 20.36 11.58
C LYS A 85 27.56 19.59 11.02
N GLY A 86 27.59 18.26 11.11
CA GLY A 86 26.45 17.39 10.76
C GLY A 86 26.44 16.96 9.29
N GLY A 87 27.47 17.26 8.50
CA GLY A 87 27.58 16.82 7.12
C GLY A 87 26.36 17.22 6.27
N LEU A 88 25.83 16.28 5.47
CA LEU A 88 24.65 16.53 4.63
C LEU A 88 23.42 16.93 5.47
N LYS A 89 23.20 16.26 6.60
CA LYS A 89 22.07 16.59 7.49
C LYS A 89 22.12 18.04 7.95
N GLY A 90 23.28 18.51 8.43
CA GLY A 90 23.45 19.90 8.87
C GLY A 90 23.24 20.91 7.74
N PHE A 91 23.71 20.59 6.52
CA PHE A 91 23.43 21.40 5.33
C PHE A 91 21.93 21.49 5.04
N LEU A 92 21.24 20.37 5.05
CA LEU A 92 19.81 20.29 4.76
C LEU A 92 18.96 21.02 5.82
N GLU A 93 19.34 20.91 7.11
CA GLU A 93 18.68 21.60 8.23
C GLU A 93 18.76 23.13 8.07
N GLN A 94 19.86 23.67 7.54
CA GLN A 94 19.99 25.11 7.27
C GLN A 94 18.98 25.58 6.21
N HIS A 95 18.58 24.70 5.29
CA HIS A 95 17.66 25.02 4.20
C HIS A 95 16.21 24.60 4.49
N ASP A 96 15.88 24.20 5.73
CA ASP A 96 14.57 23.68 6.08
C ASP A 96 13.42 24.64 5.77
N ALA A 97 13.61 25.92 5.98
CA ALA A 97 12.61 26.96 5.69
C ALA A 97 12.20 27.07 4.20
N VAL A 98 13.04 26.54 3.30
CA VAL A 98 12.80 26.51 1.84
C VAL A 98 12.64 25.09 1.32
N SER A 99 12.27 24.16 2.18
CA SER A 99 11.99 22.79 1.82
C SER A 99 10.49 22.53 1.59
N GLN A 100 10.18 21.37 1.02
CA GLN A 100 8.83 20.88 0.80
C GLN A 100 8.77 19.40 1.12
N ASP A 101 7.81 19.01 1.97
CA ASP A 101 7.51 17.62 2.25
C ASP A 101 6.43 17.10 1.29
N VAL A 102 6.64 15.91 0.74
CA VAL A 102 5.73 15.25 -0.19
C VAL A 102 5.29 13.92 0.40
N PRO A 103 4.00 13.77 0.71
CA PRO A 103 3.48 12.51 1.22
C PRO A 103 3.67 11.36 0.23
N ILE A 104 4.34 10.31 0.68
CA ILE A 104 4.65 9.10 -0.10
C ILE A 104 4.02 7.88 0.59
N PHE A 105 3.58 6.89 -0.20
CA PHE A 105 3.04 5.63 0.31
C PHE A 105 4.06 4.50 0.18
N ASP A 106 5.28 4.76 0.63
CA ASP A 106 6.43 3.86 0.55
C ASP A 106 7.22 3.95 1.86
N GLU A 107 7.02 2.99 2.77
CA GLU A 107 7.73 2.93 4.05
C GLU A 107 9.23 2.70 3.87
N CYS A 108 9.65 2.17 2.70
CA CYS A 108 11.05 1.84 2.43
C CYS A 108 11.95 3.08 2.34
N ILE A 109 11.38 4.29 2.23
CA ILE A 109 12.14 5.54 2.35
C ILE A 109 12.78 5.74 3.73
N LEU A 110 12.33 4.98 4.74
CA LEU A 110 12.80 5.04 6.13
C LEU A 110 13.59 3.79 6.54
N MET A 111 13.78 2.81 5.64
CA MET A 111 14.38 1.52 5.98
C MET A 111 15.87 1.50 5.61
N ASP A 112 16.73 1.59 6.61
CA ASP A 112 18.17 1.41 6.47
C ASP A 112 18.62 -0.03 6.83
N MET A 113 19.93 -0.32 6.62
CA MET A 113 20.56 -1.62 6.91
C MET A 113 21.72 -1.48 7.90
N ASP A 114 21.66 -0.57 8.86
CA ASP A 114 22.76 -0.26 9.77
C ASP A 114 23.11 -1.40 10.74
N THR A 115 22.14 -2.29 11.01
CA THR A 115 22.34 -3.44 11.92
C THR A 115 21.95 -4.75 11.23
N PRO A 116 22.43 -5.92 11.74
CA PRO A 116 21.98 -7.22 11.25
C PRO A 116 20.47 -7.42 11.33
N GLU A 117 19.82 -6.85 12.34
CA GLU A 117 18.36 -6.90 12.53
C GLU A 117 17.66 -6.08 11.45
N HIS A 118 18.14 -4.85 11.16
CA HIS A 118 17.62 -4.02 10.07
C HIS A 118 17.81 -4.71 8.71
N TYR A 119 18.98 -5.32 8.47
CA TYR A 119 19.20 -6.11 7.26
C TYR A 119 18.16 -7.22 7.08
N GLN A 120 17.82 -7.96 8.15
CA GLN A 120 16.80 -9.00 8.10
C GLN A 120 15.40 -8.43 7.78
N GLN A 121 15.07 -7.26 8.32
CA GLN A 121 13.81 -6.56 8.02
C GLN A 121 13.77 -6.14 6.54
N VAL A 122 14.85 -5.56 6.02
CA VAL A 122 14.96 -5.17 4.61
C VAL A 122 14.84 -6.39 3.69
N VAL A 123 15.49 -7.52 4.02
CA VAL A 123 15.35 -8.79 3.28
C VAL A 123 13.91 -9.30 3.29
N ALA A 124 13.24 -9.26 4.45
CA ALA A 124 11.84 -9.66 4.54
C ALA A 124 10.93 -8.75 3.70
N ARG A 125 11.16 -7.44 3.76
CA ARG A 125 10.43 -6.44 2.96
C ARG A 125 10.68 -6.59 1.45
N TYR A 126 11.92 -6.89 1.06
CA TYR A 126 12.26 -7.18 -0.33
C TYR A 126 11.44 -8.34 -0.91
N LYS A 127 11.24 -9.41 -0.16
CA LYS A 127 10.43 -10.58 -0.57
C LYS A 127 8.95 -10.25 -0.76
N SER A 128 8.43 -9.25 -0.06
CA SER A 128 7.03 -8.82 -0.12
C SER A 128 6.84 -7.45 -0.78
N ARG A 129 7.84 -6.89 -1.44
CA ARG A 129 7.84 -5.52 -1.98
C ARG A 129 6.70 -5.22 -2.95
N GLU A 130 6.17 -6.24 -3.63
CA GLU A 130 5.05 -6.11 -4.58
C GLU A 130 3.69 -5.93 -3.87
N ILE A 131 3.68 -6.06 -2.52
CA ILE A 131 2.49 -5.95 -1.69
C ILE A 131 2.72 -4.78 -0.72
N PRO A 132 1.80 -3.81 -0.62
CA PRO A 132 1.94 -2.76 0.39
C PRO A 132 1.83 -3.35 1.79
N SER A 133 2.62 -2.82 2.71
CA SER A 133 2.49 -3.15 4.13
C SER A 133 1.15 -2.64 4.68
N LYS A 134 0.79 -3.11 5.86
CA LYS A 134 -0.40 -2.58 6.56
C LYS A 134 -0.32 -1.07 6.76
N ALA A 135 0.87 -0.54 7.11
CA ALA A 135 1.07 0.90 7.28
C ALA A 135 0.87 1.65 5.97
N GLU A 136 1.42 1.14 4.87
CA GLU A 136 1.21 1.70 3.52
C GLU A 136 -0.27 1.64 3.11
N CYS A 137 -0.97 0.52 3.35
CA CYS A 137 -2.40 0.40 3.08
C CYS A 137 -3.22 1.46 3.82
N LEU A 138 -2.94 1.66 5.11
CA LEU A 138 -3.62 2.66 5.93
C LEU A 138 -3.31 4.08 5.47
N ALA A 139 -2.06 4.38 5.10
CA ALA A 139 -1.67 5.67 4.53
C ALA A 139 -2.38 5.95 3.19
N ILE A 140 -2.47 4.94 2.31
CA ILE A 140 -3.21 5.02 1.05
C ILE A 140 -4.70 5.30 1.32
N MET A 141 -5.33 4.62 2.27
CA MET A 141 -6.72 4.87 2.65
C MET A 141 -6.90 6.27 3.24
N ALA A 142 -5.98 6.72 4.10
CA ALA A 142 -6.00 8.04 4.73
C ALA A 142 -5.86 9.20 3.72
N SER A 143 -5.24 8.95 2.56
CA SER A 143 -5.16 9.96 1.48
C SER A 143 -6.52 10.32 0.86
N ARG A 144 -7.54 9.49 1.09
CA ARG A 144 -8.88 9.66 0.48
C ARG A 144 -10.02 9.74 1.49
N PHE A 145 -9.84 9.15 2.67
CA PHE A 145 -10.88 9.04 3.69
C PHE A 145 -10.31 9.37 5.06
N SER A 146 -11.08 10.08 5.89
CA SER A 146 -10.70 10.28 7.29
C SER A 146 -10.62 8.93 8.03
N ALA A 147 -9.82 8.84 9.07
CA ALA A 147 -9.64 7.61 9.86
C ALA A 147 -10.96 7.04 10.40
N ASP A 148 -11.91 7.92 10.78
CA ASP A 148 -13.22 7.52 11.28
C ASP A 148 -14.23 7.20 10.18
N HIS A 149 -13.87 7.32 8.92
CA HIS A 149 -14.78 7.08 7.81
C HIS A 149 -15.26 5.62 7.81
N PRO A 150 -16.59 5.35 7.63
CA PRO A 150 -17.13 3.99 7.67
C PRO A 150 -16.45 3.00 6.72
N ILE A 151 -15.94 3.49 5.57
CA ILE A 151 -15.21 2.67 4.59
C ILE A 151 -13.88 2.18 5.18
N VAL A 152 -13.15 3.01 5.90
CA VAL A 152 -11.87 2.64 6.52
C VAL A 152 -12.09 1.55 7.57
N LYS A 153 -13.10 1.72 8.41
CA LYS A 153 -13.47 0.73 9.44
C LYS A 153 -13.91 -0.59 8.81
N HIS A 154 -14.80 -0.52 7.81
CA HIS A 154 -15.25 -1.70 7.03
C HIS A 154 -14.05 -2.43 6.40
N SER A 155 -13.19 -1.72 5.68
CA SER A 155 -12.02 -2.31 5.03
C SER A 155 -11.06 -2.97 6.02
N GLY A 156 -10.92 -2.42 7.23
CA GLY A 156 -10.14 -3.03 8.31
C GLY A 156 -10.72 -4.37 8.78
N VAL A 157 -12.05 -4.52 8.82
CA VAL A 157 -12.70 -5.80 9.14
C VAL A 157 -12.53 -6.78 7.98
N VAL A 158 -12.76 -6.35 6.74
CA VAL A 158 -12.57 -7.20 5.54
C VAL A 158 -11.14 -7.73 5.48
N ALA A 159 -10.13 -6.90 5.75
CA ALA A 159 -8.73 -7.31 5.76
C ALA A 159 -8.46 -8.41 6.80
N ARG A 160 -9.00 -8.28 8.01
CA ARG A 160 -8.84 -9.30 9.07
C ARG A 160 -9.55 -10.60 8.72
N VAL A 161 -10.78 -10.54 8.20
CA VAL A 161 -11.55 -11.71 7.75
C VAL A 161 -10.79 -12.43 6.63
N ALA A 162 -10.31 -11.68 5.62
CA ALA A 162 -9.54 -12.23 4.51
C ALA A 162 -8.25 -12.91 4.98
N ARG A 163 -7.52 -12.28 5.92
CA ARG A 163 -6.31 -12.83 6.52
C ARG A 163 -6.56 -14.16 7.20
N VAL A 164 -7.57 -14.24 8.09
CA VAL A 164 -7.90 -15.48 8.84
C VAL A 164 -8.29 -16.59 7.88
N ILE A 165 -9.14 -16.33 6.88
CA ILE A 165 -9.51 -17.30 5.86
C ILE A 165 -8.25 -17.76 5.09
N GLY A 166 -7.39 -16.84 4.66
CA GLY A 166 -6.15 -17.14 3.95
C GLY A 166 -5.18 -17.99 4.76
N GLU A 167 -5.00 -17.70 6.06
CA GLU A 167 -4.19 -18.49 6.97
C GLU A 167 -4.73 -19.92 7.11
N LYS A 168 -6.03 -20.11 7.24
CA LYS A 168 -6.66 -21.44 7.30
C LYS A 168 -6.48 -22.24 6.01
N ILE A 169 -6.64 -21.61 4.85
CA ILE A 169 -6.39 -22.23 3.55
C ILE A 169 -4.92 -22.67 3.44
N THR A 170 -3.99 -21.84 3.87
CA THR A 170 -2.55 -22.18 3.89
C THR A 170 -2.27 -23.36 4.83
N HIS A 171 -2.86 -23.37 6.03
CA HIS A 171 -2.73 -24.50 6.98
C HIS A 171 -3.33 -25.82 6.44
N ALA A 172 -4.35 -25.72 5.59
CA ALA A 172 -4.91 -26.89 4.90
C ALA A 172 -4.05 -27.38 3.72
N GLY A 173 -2.87 -26.80 3.50
CA GLY A 173 -1.92 -27.21 2.47
C GLY A 173 -2.17 -26.62 1.09
N CYS A 174 -3.07 -25.63 0.97
CA CYS A 174 -3.30 -24.92 -0.29
C CYS A 174 -2.46 -23.62 -0.33
N GLU A 175 -1.96 -23.30 -1.52
CA GLU A 175 -1.18 -22.08 -1.73
C GLU A 175 -2.08 -20.84 -1.65
N MET A 176 -1.76 -19.90 -0.75
CA MET A 176 -2.46 -18.64 -0.58
C MET A 176 -1.48 -17.56 -0.09
N ASN A 177 -1.46 -16.41 -0.75
CA ASN A 177 -0.67 -15.28 -0.27
C ASN A 177 -1.45 -14.46 0.76
N VAL A 178 -1.25 -14.78 2.04
CA VAL A 178 -1.95 -14.17 3.17
C VAL A 178 -1.74 -12.65 3.24
N ASN A 179 -0.53 -12.17 2.98
CA ASN A 179 -0.26 -10.74 2.97
C ASN A 179 -0.99 -10.02 1.82
N LEU A 180 -1.10 -10.68 0.67
CA LEU A 180 -1.80 -10.13 -0.48
C LEU A 180 -3.31 -10.01 -0.22
N VAL A 181 -3.93 -11.04 0.35
CA VAL A 181 -5.37 -10.95 0.69
C VAL A 181 -5.63 -9.92 1.78
N GLU A 182 -4.77 -9.80 2.79
CA GLU A 182 -4.91 -8.75 3.81
C GLU A 182 -4.84 -7.35 3.19
N ALA A 183 -3.83 -7.07 2.37
CA ALA A 183 -3.67 -5.79 1.68
C ALA A 183 -4.86 -5.48 0.75
N CYS A 184 -5.35 -6.48 -0.01
CA CYS A 184 -6.55 -6.34 -0.83
C CYS A 184 -7.77 -6.01 0.03
N GLY A 185 -7.91 -6.61 1.21
CA GLY A 185 -9.00 -6.31 2.15
C GLY A 185 -9.01 -4.85 2.59
N TYR A 186 -7.84 -4.28 2.93
CA TYR A 186 -7.72 -2.85 3.26
C TYR A 186 -8.08 -1.94 2.09
N LEU A 187 -7.74 -2.32 0.85
CA LEU A 187 -7.76 -1.43 -0.32
C LEU A 187 -8.90 -1.67 -1.30
N HIS A 188 -9.74 -2.71 -1.11
CA HIS A 188 -10.76 -3.10 -2.10
C HIS A 188 -11.75 -1.97 -2.44
N ASP A 189 -12.07 -1.12 -1.48
CA ASP A 189 -13.02 -0.01 -1.61
C ASP A 189 -12.36 1.37 -1.76
N ILE A 190 -11.03 1.45 -2.05
CA ILE A 190 -10.30 2.73 -2.21
C ILE A 190 -10.92 3.65 -3.29
N GLY A 191 -11.62 3.09 -4.25
CA GLY A 191 -12.35 3.84 -5.28
C GLY A 191 -13.77 4.28 -4.90
N LYS A 192 -14.22 4.02 -3.67
CA LYS A 192 -15.59 4.30 -3.23
C LYS A 192 -16.00 5.76 -3.47
N GLY A 193 -17.26 5.96 -3.85
CA GLY A 193 -17.77 7.27 -4.26
C GLY A 193 -17.62 7.56 -5.76
N GLN A 194 -16.83 6.77 -6.50
CA GLN A 194 -16.70 6.91 -7.95
C GLN A 194 -17.61 5.92 -8.71
N LYS A 195 -17.99 6.29 -9.94
CA LYS A 195 -18.68 5.35 -10.83
C LYS A 195 -17.78 4.14 -11.10
N SER A 196 -18.33 2.92 -10.94
CA SER A 196 -17.55 1.68 -11.05
C SER A 196 -16.33 1.65 -10.11
N HIS A 197 -16.57 1.92 -8.81
CA HIS A 197 -15.54 2.11 -7.78
C HIS A 197 -14.45 1.01 -7.74
N ALA A 198 -14.79 -0.25 -8.00
CA ALA A 198 -13.83 -1.34 -8.07
C ALA A 198 -12.77 -1.10 -9.16
N LYS A 199 -13.20 -0.73 -10.37
CA LYS A 199 -12.29 -0.41 -11.48
C LYS A 199 -11.52 0.89 -11.24
N ALA A 200 -12.18 1.90 -10.67
CA ALA A 200 -11.54 3.17 -10.33
C ALA A 200 -10.45 2.97 -9.26
N GLY A 201 -10.72 2.19 -8.21
CA GLY A 201 -9.73 1.82 -7.20
C GLY A 201 -8.56 1.04 -7.79
N ALA A 202 -8.83 0.07 -8.66
CA ALA A 202 -7.80 -0.69 -9.36
C ALA A 202 -6.88 0.22 -10.20
N GLN A 203 -7.41 1.22 -10.90
CA GLN A 203 -6.59 2.17 -11.65
C GLN A 203 -5.67 3.01 -10.75
N VAL A 204 -6.16 3.42 -9.58
CA VAL A 204 -5.34 4.14 -8.59
C VAL A 204 -4.18 3.28 -8.13
N LEU A 205 -4.45 2.04 -7.71
CA LEU A 205 -3.40 1.13 -7.21
C LEU A 205 -2.41 0.71 -8.28
N LYS A 206 -2.86 0.56 -9.52
CA LYS A 206 -1.95 0.27 -10.65
C LYS A 206 -0.96 1.41 -10.88
N LYS A 207 -1.41 2.68 -10.79
CA LYS A 207 -0.52 3.85 -10.87
C LYS A 207 0.45 3.93 -9.70
N MET A 208 0.06 3.45 -8.52
CA MET A 208 0.91 3.38 -7.34
C MET A 208 1.92 2.21 -7.38
N GLY A 209 1.92 1.38 -8.44
CA GLY A 209 2.84 0.26 -8.60
C GLY A 209 2.38 -1.05 -7.96
N TYR A 210 1.06 -1.22 -7.71
CA TYR A 210 0.46 -2.44 -7.14
C TYR A 210 -0.49 -3.15 -8.13
N PRO A 211 0.00 -3.65 -9.29
CA PRO A 211 -0.86 -4.25 -10.31
C PRO A 211 -1.57 -5.51 -9.81
N ASN A 212 -0.92 -6.35 -8.99
CA ASN A 212 -1.51 -7.58 -8.47
C ASN A 212 -2.74 -7.30 -7.59
N ILE A 213 -2.66 -6.30 -6.72
CA ILE A 213 -3.81 -5.87 -5.90
C ILE A 213 -4.89 -5.28 -6.78
N ALA A 214 -4.52 -4.44 -7.74
CA ALA A 214 -5.46 -3.83 -8.67
C ALA A 214 -6.30 -4.89 -9.42
N ASP A 215 -5.67 -5.96 -9.90
CA ASP A 215 -6.34 -7.04 -10.62
C ASP A 215 -7.32 -7.84 -9.73
N ILE A 216 -6.98 -8.00 -8.45
CA ILE A 216 -7.86 -8.68 -7.48
C ILE A 216 -9.06 -7.79 -7.15
N ILE A 217 -8.82 -6.55 -6.73
CA ILE A 217 -9.91 -5.68 -6.29
C ILE A 217 -10.85 -5.25 -7.43
N ALA A 218 -10.38 -5.25 -8.69
CA ALA A 218 -11.22 -4.94 -9.83
C ALA A 218 -12.47 -5.85 -9.93
N THR A 219 -12.40 -7.06 -9.40
CA THR A 219 -13.43 -8.09 -9.50
C THR A 219 -14.28 -8.26 -8.23
N HIS A 220 -13.98 -7.54 -7.12
CA HIS A 220 -14.63 -7.76 -5.82
C HIS A 220 -16.15 -7.52 -5.82
N MET A 221 -16.68 -6.76 -6.79
CA MET A 221 -18.12 -6.51 -6.89
C MET A 221 -18.86 -7.60 -7.64
N ASP A 222 -18.28 -8.13 -8.70
CA ASP A 222 -18.91 -9.11 -9.60
C ASP A 222 -17.87 -10.16 -10.00
N LEU A 223 -17.92 -11.29 -9.30
CA LEU A 223 -17.08 -12.45 -9.57
C LEU A 223 -17.94 -13.60 -10.11
N SER A 224 -17.42 -14.32 -11.10
CA SER A 224 -18.01 -15.58 -11.57
C SER A 224 -17.21 -16.73 -10.96
N PHE A 225 -17.89 -17.64 -10.28
CA PHE A 225 -17.28 -18.81 -9.66
C PHE A 225 -17.97 -20.06 -10.19
N ALA A 226 -17.20 -21.05 -10.66
CA ALA A 226 -17.71 -22.37 -11.04
C ALA A 226 -17.61 -23.33 -9.86
N ASP A 227 -18.51 -24.29 -9.75
CA ASP A 227 -18.57 -25.23 -8.60
C ASP A 227 -17.28 -26.04 -8.37
N GLU A 228 -16.46 -26.24 -9.41
CA GLU A 228 -15.13 -26.87 -9.32
C GLU A 228 -13.98 -25.84 -9.43
N GLY A 229 -14.27 -24.56 -9.20
CA GLY A 229 -13.31 -23.47 -9.33
C GLY A 229 -12.21 -23.53 -8.27
N LYS A 230 -10.99 -23.20 -8.68
CA LYS A 230 -9.86 -23.03 -7.76
C LYS A 230 -10.11 -21.81 -6.88
N ILE A 231 -9.90 -21.95 -5.56
CA ILE A 231 -9.88 -20.81 -4.64
C ILE A 231 -8.56 -20.06 -4.79
N THR A 232 -8.67 -18.78 -5.09
CA THR A 232 -7.56 -17.82 -5.19
C THR A 232 -7.81 -16.63 -4.26
N GLU A 233 -6.90 -15.68 -4.25
CA GLU A 233 -7.04 -14.43 -3.47
C GLU A 233 -8.32 -13.66 -3.85
N LYS A 234 -8.79 -13.75 -5.10
CA LYS A 234 -10.03 -13.09 -5.56
C LYS A 234 -11.27 -13.60 -4.84
N GLU A 235 -11.40 -14.93 -4.73
CA GLU A 235 -12.51 -15.58 -4.04
C GLU A 235 -12.51 -15.27 -2.56
N VAL A 236 -11.31 -15.24 -1.92
CA VAL A 236 -11.18 -14.89 -0.50
C VAL A 236 -11.63 -13.45 -0.25
N ILE A 237 -11.18 -12.49 -1.05
CA ILE A 237 -11.57 -11.08 -0.92
C ILE A 237 -13.06 -10.89 -1.20
N TYR A 238 -13.57 -11.53 -2.25
CA TYR A 238 -14.99 -11.50 -2.57
C TYR A 238 -15.84 -11.98 -1.39
N LEU A 239 -15.50 -13.12 -0.81
CA LEU A 239 -16.22 -13.68 0.33
C LEU A 239 -16.10 -12.79 1.57
N ALA A 240 -14.89 -12.33 1.90
CA ALA A 240 -14.63 -11.49 3.08
C ALA A 240 -15.46 -10.20 3.05
N ASP A 241 -15.55 -9.53 1.90
CA ASP A 241 -16.43 -8.38 1.73
C ASP A 241 -17.91 -8.74 1.92
N LYS A 242 -18.36 -9.90 1.38
CA LYS A 242 -19.76 -10.30 1.51
C LYS A 242 -20.13 -10.80 2.91
N LEU A 243 -19.19 -11.25 3.72
CA LEU A 243 -19.36 -11.57 5.13
C LEU A 243 -19.34 -10.33 6.03
N THR A 244 -18.86 -9.17 5.54
CA THR A 244 -18.70 -7.97 6.35
C THR A 244 -19.74 -6.91 6.01
N GLN A 245 -20.45 -6.37 7.00
CA GLN A 245 -21.34 -5.22 6.87
C GLN A 245 -20.99 -4.16 7.93
N GLY A 246 -20.53 -3.00 7.48
CA GLY A 246 -19.94 -2.02 8.39
C GLY A 246 -18.73 -2.61 9.12
N GLU A 247 -18.78 -2.64 10.44
CA GLU A 247 -17.73 -3.19 11.31
C GLU A 247 -18.05 -4.60 11.85
N ARG A 248 -19.10 -5.26 11.36
CA ARG A 248 -19.56 -6.56 11.86
C ARG A 248 -19.46 -7.63 10.79
N VAL A 249 -19.19 -8.86 11.25
CA VAL A 249 -19.31 -10.06 10.42
C VAL A 249 -20.72 -10.62 10.53
N LEU A 250 -21.35 -10.90 9.41
CA LEU A 250 -22.72 -11.44 9.34
C LEU A 250 -22.74 -12.73 8.53
N GLU A 251 -23.71 -13.61 8.85
CA GLU A 251 -24.06 -14.71 7.96
C GLU A 251 -24.60 -14.19 6.62
N LEU A 252 -24.31 -14.89 5.53
CA LEU A 252 -24.68 -14.46 4.19
C LEU A 252 -26.19 -14.33 4.00
N ASP A 253 -26.98 -15.18 4.65
CA ASP A 253 -28.45 -15.12 4.60
C ASP A 253 -28.97 -13.83 5.23
N LYS A 254 -28.52 -13.50 6.44
CA LYS A 254 -28.87 -12.23 7.13
C LYS A 254 -28.45 -11.00 6.32
N ARG A 255 -27.27 -11.08 5.66
CA ARG A 255 -26.83 -10.00 4.78
C ARG A 255 -27.72 -9.85 3.57
N LEU A 256 -28.17 -10.96 2.97
CA LEU A 256 -29.10 -10.94 1.84
C LEU A 256 -30.44 -10.31 2.26
N GLU A 257 -31.03 -10.73 3.37
CA GLU A 257 -32.28 -10.17 3.89
C GLU A 257 -32.20 -8.65 4.05
N SER A 258 -31.17 -8.17 4.78
CA SER A 258 -30.93 -6.74 4.95
C SER A 258 -30.76 -5.98 3.63
N LYS A 259 -30.11 -6.61 2.63
CA LYS A 259 -29.89 -5.98 1.33
C LYS A 259 -31.16 -5.94 0.49
N LEU A 260 -32.00 -6.96 0.53
CA LEU A 260 -33.28 -7.01 -0.18
C LEU A 260 -34.28 -5.98 0.35
N GLU A 261 -34.29 -5.74 1.66
CA GLU A 261 -35.06 -4.67 2.29
C GLU A 261 -34.66 -3.29 1.77
N GLN A 262 -33.35 -3.00 1.72
CA GLN A 262 -32.83 -1.74 1.21
C GLN A 262 -33.14 -1.51 -0.27
N LEU A 263 -33.35 -2.57 -1.06
CA LEU A 263 -33.62 -2.54 -2.49
C LEU A 263 -35.11 -2.65 -2.82
N THR A 264 -35.99 -2.32 -1.89
CA THR A 264 -37.43 -2.30 -2.12
C THR A 264 -37.75 -1.37 -3.32
N GLY A 265 -38.52 -1.90 -4.30
CA GLY A 265 -38.83 -1.17 -5.53
C GLY A 265 -37.76 -1.23 -6.64
N ASN A 266 -36.63 -1.94 -6.41
CA ASN A 266 -35.58 -2.11 -7.43
C ASN A 266 -35.36 -3.60 -7.77
N PRO A 267 -36.14 -4.19 -8.71
CA PRO A 267 -36.03 -5.62 -9.05
C PRO A 267 -34.66 -6.01 -9.60
N MET A 268 -34.05 -5.18 -10.45
CA MET A 268 -32.72 -5.46 -11.00
C MET A 268 -31.65 -5.45 -9.91
N GLY A 269 -31.74 -4.52 -8.96
CA GLY A 269 -30.85 -4.48 -7.79
C GLY A 269 -30.98 -5.71 -6.91
N LYS A 270 -32.19 -6.21 -6.69
CA LYS A 270 -32.46 -7.44 -5.95
C LYS A 270 -31.85 -8.66 -6.64
N MET A 271 -32.10 -8.84 -7.94
CA MET A 271 -31.50 -9.95 -8.72
C MET A 271 -29.96 -9.92 -8.65
N ALA A 272 -29.35 -8.73 -8.75
CA ALA A 272 -27.91 -8.59 -8.64
C ALA A 272 -27.40 -8.96 -7.23
N ALA A 273 -28.10 -8.57 -6.17
CA ALA A 273 -27.77 -8.91 -4.79
C ALA A 273 -27.86 -10.42 -4.54
N GLU A 274 -28.96 -11.07 -4.99
CA GLU A 274 -29.16 -12.52 -4.90
C GLU A 274 -28.04 -13.29 -5.62
N LYS A 275 -27.69 -12.88 -6.86
CA LYS A 275 -26.60 -13.48 -7.61
C LYS A 275 -25.29 -13.42 -6.84
N ARG A 276 -24.92 -12.22 -6.31
CA ARG A 276 -23.69 -12.01 -5.55
C ARG A 276 -23.62 -12.87 -4.30
N ILE A 277 -24.70 -12.95 -3.54
CA ILE A 277 -24.73 -13.79 -2.32
C ILE A 277 -24.69 -15.28 -2.67
N ARG A 278 -25.38 -15.71 -3.72
CA ARG A 278 -25.27 -17.11 -4.20
C ARG A 278 -23.82 -17.47 -4.56
N THR A 279 -23.12 -16.61 -5.30
CA THR A 279 -21.69 -16.81 -5.58
C THR A 279 -20.86 -16.86 -4.29
N ALA A 280 -21.15 -16.00 -3.32
CA ALA A 280 -20.45 -16.02 -2.02
C ALA A 280 -20.71 -17.31 -1.23
N MET A 281 -21.94 -17.87 -1.29
CA MET A 281 -22.27 -19.15 -0.67
C MET A 281 -21.51 -20.32 -1.31
N GLN A 282 -21.39 -20.35 -2.64
CA GLN A 282 -20.60 -21.35 -3.35
C GLN A 282 -19.12 -21.29 -2.95
N ILE A 283 -18.53 -20.07 -2.93
CA ILE A 283 -17.15 -19.86 -2.49
C ILE A 283 -16.97 -20.27 -1.03
N LYS A 284 -17.90 -19.86 -0.15
CA LYS A 284 -17.88 -20.25 1.27
C LYS A 284 -17.86 -21.77 1.43
N HIS A 285 -18.73 -22.48 0.73
CA HIS A 285 -18.79 -23.94 0.78
C HIS A 285 -17.49 -24.60 0.29
N ALA A 286 -16.93 -24.11 -0.82
CA ALA A 286 -15.66 -24.61 -1.33
C ALA A 286 -14.50 -24.38 -0.34
N ILE A 287 -14.42 -23.19 0.28
CA ILE A 287 -13.40 -22.92 1.30
C ILE A 287 -13.61 -23.81 2.54
N GLU A 288 -14.83 -23.94 3.06
CA GLU A 288 -15.14 -24.79 4.21
C GLU A 288 -14.78 -26.26 3.94
N THR A 289 -14.95 -26.73 2.69
CA THR A 289 -14.51 -28.08 2.27
C THR A 289 -12.98 -28.20 2.31
N ILE A 290 -12.25 -27.18 1.88
CA ILE A 290 -10.76 -27.16 1.92
C ILE A 290 -10.25 -27.16 3.36
N ILE A 291 -10.79 -26.28 4.21
CA ILE A 291 -10.27 -26.08 5.57
C ILE A 291 -10.84 -27.09 6.59
N GLY A 292 -11.89 -27.83 6.24
CA GLY A 292 -12.55 -28.80 7.14
C GLY A 292 -13.29 -28.18 8.31
N GLU A 293 -13.56 -26.87 8.29
CA GLU A 293 -14.17 -26.12 9.38
C GLU A 293 -15.18 -25.10 8.84
N ARG A 294 -16.22 -24.76 9.61
CA ARG A 294 -17.19 -23.73 9.23
C ARG A 294 -16.61 -22.34 9.44
N ILE A 295 -16.67 -21.49 8.41
CA ILE A 295 -16.22 -20.07 8.49
C ILE A 295 -16.99 -19.32 9.57
N GLY A 296 -18.27 -19.63 9.80
CA GLY A 296 -19.06 -19.05 10.85
C GLY A 296 -18.50 -19.26 12.26
N VAL A 297 -17.94 -20.44 12.54
CA VAL A 297 -17.28 -20.75 13.82
C VAL A 297 -15.95 -20.03 13.91
N LEU A 298 -15.18 -20.01 12.81
CA LEU A 298 -13.89 -19.34 12.71
C LEU A 298 -13.98 -17.83 13.01
N LEU A 299 -15.09 -17.20 12.70
CA LEU A 299 -15.31 -15.76 12.84
C LEU A 299 -16.25 -15.38 13.98
N ASP A 300 -16.55 -16.30 14.90
CA ASP A 300 -17.58 -16.09 15.95
C ASP A 300 -17.25 -14.93 16.90
N ASP A 301 -15.98 -14.72 17.22
CA ASP A 301 -15.50 -13.62 18.06
C ASP A 301 -15.71 -12.20 17.44
N TRP A 302 -16.14 -12.13 16.18
CA TRP A 302 -16.28 -10.87 15.43
C TRP A 302 -17.72 -10.54 14.99
N ARG A 303 -18.71 -11.23 15.54
CA ARG A 303 -20.14 -11.05 15.25
C ARG A 303 -20.83 -9.96 16.07
#